data_0b61d213a828bef7fb0c9d8f46e109f9
#
_entry.id   0b61d213a828bef7fb0c9d8f46e109f9
#
_cell.length_a   1.000
_cell.length_b   1.000
_cell.length_c   1.000
_cell.angle_alpha   90.00
_cell.angle_beta   90.00
_cell.angle_gamma   90.00
#
_symmetry.space_group_name_H-M   'P 1'
#
loop_
_entity.id
_entity.type
_entity.pdbx_description
1 polymer ?
#
loop_
_entity_poly.entity_id
_entity_poly.type
_entity_poly.pdbx_seq_one_letter_code
_entity_poly.pdbx_strand_id
1 'polypeptide(L)'
;MSVGYNGALSDNGKGTIDVNGNFQNSHNDKLQDSRLHNVFARYSSGFGLDFGVDYTDYTMNDKNRLESKLTDNTRQLLDYTSDQKIRKFSVYADQSHGLANDWTLKYGVRYDYTDNKNSQFFNQTEGKDDVGNSSSRLYEQITNFYGGFDKEFENGLSLSLSATGEYYSIGNYHKWAVYPQSSLSYSPSEKHTFMLGVSSEKDYPTYWDMQTSTTYMNAYEELQTIEGLRPANVYSVNANYLFLQKYMLSLFYERTNDYFTMDMYQAKDRLALVYRTQNWNYYQSFGMSANIPFNIGEWLSSQVNATVVNDRNRCDNFWDIPFDRKKWACMLAMQNHFSVGSNLGFDLDAMYRSSMISGISDTKPVFTVNVGAQWNFLKDKASLSLNCADLFDTMRMKVRNRYAGQHIDLNMGQYSRTVSVKFVYRFGGSISKEKKEVDSSRFGR
;
A
#
# COMPACT_ATOMS: atom_id res chain seq x y z
N MET A 1 3.46 -23.53 -23.01
CA MET A 1 3.84 -23.97 -21.65
C MET A 1 5.10 -23.21 -21.24
N SER A 2 5.08 -22.54 -20.11
CA SER A 2 6.28 -21.95 -19.53
C SER A 2 6.49 -22.50 -18.13
N VAL A 3 7.75 -22.81 -17.80
CA VAL A 3 8.18 -23.21 -16.47
C VAL A 3 9.31 -22.27 -16.08
N GLY A 4 9.29 -21.75 -14.88
CA GLY A 4 10.31 -20.82 -14.43
C GLY A 4 10.66 -21.02 -12.96
N TYR A 5 11.85 -20.58 -12.61
CA TYR A 5 12.34 -20.45 -11.27
C TYR A 5 12.84 -19.02 -11.07
N ASN A 6 12.22 -18.31 -10.15
CA ASN A 6 12.78 -17.07 -9.66
C ASN A 6 13.71 -17.45 -8.51
N GLY A 7 15.01 -17.40 -8.78
CA GLY A 7 16.05 -17.77 -7.81
C GLY A 7 15.98 -16.98 -6.53
N ALA A 8 16.81 -17.35 -5.56
CA ALA A 8 16.88 -16.68 -4.25
C ALA A 8 17.06 -15.17 -4.42
N LEU A 9 15.99 -14.42 -4.17
CA LEU A 9 16.11 -13.01 -3.89
C LEU A 9 16.52 -12.94 -2.42
N SER A 10 17.79 -12.66 -2.14
CA SER A 10 18.26 -12.41 -0.79
C SER A 10 18.36 -10.91 -0.60
N ASP A 11 17.80 -10.42 0.50
CA ASP A 11 17.99 -9.05 0.96
C ASP A 11 18.62 -9.09 2.35
N ASN A 12 19.81 -8.48 2.47
CA ASN A 12 20.52 -8.36 3.73
C ASN A 12 20.55 -6.89 4.10
N GLY A 13 19.63 -6.50 4.98
CA GLY A 13 19.53 -5.15 5.52
C GLY A 13 20.30 -5.01 6.84
N LYS A 14 21.07 -3.95 6.97
CA LYS A 14 21.59 -3.48 8.27
C LYS A 14 21.07 -2.07 8.49
N GLY A 15 20.41 -1.85 9.63
CA GLY A 15 19.91 -0.54 10.02
C GLY A 15 20.25 -0.23 11.47
N THR A 16 20.38 1.05 11.78
CA THR A 16 20.50 1.57 13.13
C THR A 16 19.44 2.63 13.36
N ILE A 17 18.83 2.63 14.54
CA ILE A 17 17.88 3.65 14.96
C ILE A 17 18.38 4.25 16.27
N ASP A 18 18.70 5.53 16.26
CA ASP A 18 19.08 6.28 17.44
C ASP A 18 17.92 7.18 17.88
N VAL A 19 17.53 7.08 19.16
CA VAL A 19 16.53 7.93 19.78
C VAL A 19 17.18 8.68 20.93
N ASN A 20 17.26 10.01 20.81
CA ASN A 20 17.79 10.90 21.82
C ASN A 20 16.66 11.81 22.32
N GLY A 21 16.32 11.72 23.59
CA GLY A 21 15.24 12.49 24.19
C GLY A 21 15.47 12.81 25.66
N ASN A 22 14.55 13.59 26.23
CA ASN A 22 14.64 14.00 27.65
C ASN A 22 14.48 12.84 28.63
N PHE A 23 13.89 11.71 28.19
CA PHE A 23 13.57 10.56 29.05
C PHE A 23 14.41 9.33 28.72
N GLN A 24 15.06 9.28 27.56
CA GLN A 24 15.86 8.15 27.13
C GLN A 24 16.92 8.54 26.10
N ASN A 25 17.98 7.75 26.05
CA ASN A 25 18.84 7.60 24.90
C ASN A 25 18.85 6.12 24.53
N SER A 26 18.37 5.79 23.35
CA SER A 26 18.26 4.41 22.87
C SER A 26 19.00 4.26 21.56
N HIS A 27 19.69 3.12 21.44
CA HIS A 27 20.35 2.67 20.23
C HIS A 27 19.84 1.29 19.87
N ASN A 28 19.32 1.12 18.66
CA ASN A 28 18.79 -0.15 18.17
C ASN A 28 19.54 -0.56 16.90
N ASP A 29 20.31 -1.62 17.00
CA ASP A 29 20.94 -2.30 15.88
C ASP A 29 19.99 -3.37 15.32
N LYS A 30 19.71 -3.29 14.05
CA LYS A 30 18.88 -4.26 13.32
C LYS A 30 19.67 -4.91 12.20
N LEU A 31 19.66 -6.23 12.15
CA LEU A 31 20.23 -7.03 11.08
C LEU A 31 19.17 -7.98 10.54
N GLN A 32 18.78 -7.81 9.28
CA GLN A 32 17.78 -8.61 8.62
C GLN A 32 18.40 -9.43 7.48
N ASP A 33 18.08 -10.72 7.42
CA ASP A 33 18.36 -11.61 6.29
C ASP A 33 17.05 -12.23 5.82
N SER A 34 16.72 -12.05 4.55
CA SER A 34 15.53 -12.66 3.95
C SER A 34 15.88 -13.37 2.65
N ARG A 35 15.18 -14.48 2.37
CA ARG A 35 15.34 -15.28 1.16
C ARG A 35 13.99 -15.70 0.63
N LEU A 36 13.81 -15.57 -0.67
CA LEU A 36 12.60 -15.97 -1.37
C LEU A 36 12.97 -16.87 -2.55
N HIS A 37 12.36 -18.06 -2.61
CA HIS A 37 12.42 -18.97 -3.73
C HIS A 37 11.02 -19.17 -4.30
N ASN A 38 10.88 -19.07 -5.62
CA ASN A 38 9.61 -19.29 -6.29
C ASN A 38 9.80 -20.18 -7.51
N VAL A 39 8.99 -21.23 -7.61
CA VAL A 39 8.92 -22.13 -8.76
C VAL A 39 7.51 -22.08 -9.32
N PHE A 40 7.37 -21.97 -10.62
CA PHE A 40 6.06 -21.93 -11.28
C PHE A 40 6.03 -22.67 -12.59
N ALA A 41 4.84 -23.14 -12.95
CA ALA A 41 4.52 -23.66 -14.27
C ALA A 41 3.21 -23.03 -14.77
N ARG A 42 3.18 -22.66 -16.05
CA ARG A 42 1.98 -22.12 -16.71
C ARG A 42 1.77 -22.80 -18.05
N TYR A 43 0.52 -23.05 -18.35
CA TYR A 43 0.07 -23.60 -19.63
C TYR A 43 -1.08 -22.74 -20.17
N SER A 44 -0.94 -22.27 -21.40
CA SER A 44 -2.00 -21.59 -22.14
C SER A 44 -2.32 -22.39 -23.39
N SER A 45 -3.59 -22.67 -23.57
CA SER A 45 -4.11 -23.41 -24.71
C SER A 45 -4.63 -22.47 -25.81
N GLY A 46 -4.67 -22.97 -27.04
CA GLY A 46 -5.31 -22.24 -28.16
C GLY A 46 -6.83 -22.13 -28.05
N PHE A 47 -7.48 -22.86 -27.13
CA PHE A 47 -8.93 -22.82 -26.90
C PHE A 47 -9.33 -21.99 -25.68
N GLY A 48 -8.41 -21.17 -25.15
CA GLY A 48 -8.69 -20.20 -24.09
C GLY A 48 -8.55 -20.71 -22.66
N LEU A 49 -7.97 -21.91 -22.43
CA LEU A 49 -7.65 -22.40 -21.10
C LEU A 49 -6.26 -21.92 -20.67
N ASP A 50 -6.19 -21.25 -19.52
CA ASP A 50 -4.97 -20.92 -18.81
C ASP A 50 -4.92 -21.68 -17.48
N PHE A 51 -3.87 -22.46 -17.27
CA PHE A 51 -3.63 -23.23 -16.06
C PHE A 51 -2.28 -22.86 -15.47
N GLY A 52 -2.21 -22.71 -14.17
CA GLY A 52 -0.94 -22.42 -13.50
C GLY A 52 -0.81 -23.03 -12.12
N VAL A 53 0.42 -23.34 -11.77
CA VAL A 53 0.85 -23.80 -10.45
C VAL A 53 2.03 -22.96 -10.01
N ASP A 54 2.04 -22.58 -8.74
CA ASP A 54 3.07 -21.72 -8.15
C ASP A 54 3.40 -22.21 -6.74
N TYR A 55 4.68 -22.29 -6.42
CA TYR A 55 5.17 -22.58 -5.08
C TYR A 55 6.20 -21.56 -4.66
N THR A 56 6.01 -20.98 -3.48
CA THR A 56 6.92 -19.99 -2.87
C THR A 56 7.36 -20.46 -1.50
N ASP A 57 8.65 -20.41 -1.22
CA ASP A 57 9.27 -20.58 0.10
C ASP A 57 9.97 -19.28 0.46
N TYR A 58 9.54 -18.64 1.55
CA TYR A 58 10.11 -17.41 2.09
C TYR A 58 10.62 -17.65 3.51
N THR A 59 11.80 -17.13 3.78
CA THR A 59 12.39 -17.13 5.12
C THR A 59 12.92 -15.74 5.44
N MET A 60 12.71 -15.30 6.68
CA MET A 60 13.27 -14.06 7.23
C MET A 60 13.84 -14.35 8.62
N ASN A 61 15.04 -13.86 8.86
CA ASN A 61 15.67 -13.81 10.18
C ASN A 61 16.03 -12.37 10.50
N ASP A 62 15.50 -11.86 11.59
CA ASP A 62 15.63 -10.48 12.02
C ASP A 62 16.24 -10.45 13.43
N LYS A 63 17.47 -9.95 13.55
CA LYS A 63 18.20 -9.82 14.82
C LYS A 63 18.16 -8.37 15.25
N ASN A 64 17.72 -8.13 16.48
CA ASN A 64 17.56 -6.81 17.05
C ASN A 64 18.33 -6.73 18.36
N ARG A 65 19.09 -5.66 18.54
CA ARG A 65 19.78 -5.35 19.77
C ARG A 65 19.48 -3.91 20.17
N LEU A 66 18.59 -3.76 21.13
CA LEU A 66 18.16 -2.46 21.66
C LEU A 66 18.84 -2.20 22.99
N GLU A 67 19.66 -1.17 23.06
CA GLU A 67 20.24 -0.64 24.30
C GLU A 67 19.63 0.73 24.61
N SER A 68 19.13 0.90 25.82
CA SER A 68 18.52 2.15 26.25
C SER A 68 19.06 2.57 27.62
N LYS A 69 19.36 3.86 27.75
CA LYS A 69 19.69 4.51 29.02
C LYS A 69 18.57 5.47 29.38
N LEU A 70 17.92 5.25 30.51
CA LEU A 70 16.81 6.05 31.01
C LEU A 70 17.33 7.22 31.87
N THR A 71 16.43 8.17 32.18
CA THR A 71 16.74 9.39 32.95
C THR A 71 17.24 9.10 34.36
N ASP A 72 16.76 8.01 34.97
CA ASP A 72 17.20 7.53 36.30
C ASP A 72 18.52 6.77 36.28
N ASN A 73 19.23 6.78 35.13
CA ASN A 73 20.41 5.99 34.81
C ASN A 73 20.17 4.46 34.73
N THR A 74 18.94 3.99 34.79
CA THR A 74 18.62 2.59 34.52
C THR A 74 19.02 2.24 33.08
N ARG A 75 19.69 1.10 32.91
CA ARG A 75 20.00 0.54 31.61
C ARG A 75 18.96 -0.53 31.28
N GLN A 76 18.50 -0.51 30.02
CA GLN A 76 17.73 -1.58 29.45
C GLN A 76 18.51 -2.19 28.27
N LEU A 77 18.53 -3.50 28.18
CA LEU A 77 19.07 -4.24 27.05
C LEU A 77 18.05 -5.31 26.62
N LEU A 78 17.70 -5.28 25.35
CA LEU A 78 16.87 -6.31 24.71
C LEU A 78 17.63 -6.81 23.47
N ASP A 79 18.08 -8.06 23.53
CA ASP A 79 18.66 -8.77 22.40
C ASP A 79 17.71 -9.90 22.03
N TYR A 80 17.14 -9.83 20.82
CA TYR A 80 16.15 -10.82 20.38
C TYR A 80 16.23 -11.10 18.89
N THR A 81 15.79 -12.30 18.53
CA THR A 81 15.70 -12.76 17.15
C THR A 81 14.25 -13.04 16.81
N SER A 82 13.83 -12.57 15.63
CA SER A 82 12.51 -12.85 15.07
C SER A 82 12.67 -13.60 13.75
N ASP A 83 12.01 -14.75 13.66
CA ASP A 83 12.04 -15.61 12.48
C ASP A 83 10.65 -15.69 11.86
N GLN A 84 10.60 -15.64 10.54
CA GLN A 84 9.39 -15.95 9.78
C GLN A 84 9.71 -16.96 8.68
N LYS A 85 8.85 -17.96 8.53
CA LYS A 85 8.90 -18.91 7.44
C LYS A 85 7.51 -19.07 6.82
N ILE A 86 7.39 -18.78 5.52
CA ILE A 86 6.15 -18.87 4.77
C ILE A 86 6.35 -19.83 3.61
N ARG A 87 5.42 -20.78 3.47
CA ARG A 87 5.32 -21.68 2.31
C ARG A 87 3.95 -21.49 1.70
N LYS A 88 3.91 -21.00 0.47
CA LYS A 88 2.65 -20.76 -0.26
C LYS A 88 2.60 -21.66 -1.48
N PHE A 89 1.50 -22.36 -1.64
CA PHE A 89 1.14 -23.11 -2.84
C PHE A 89 -0.10 -22.51 -3.47
N SER A 90 -0.08 -22.29 -4.77
CA SER A 90 -1.20 -21.74 -5.52
C SER A 90 -1.44 -22.56 -6.77
N VAL A 91 -2.69 -22.83 -7.09
CA VAL A 91 -3.12 -23.44 -8.35
C VAL A 91 -4.34 -22.70 -8.89
N TYR A 92 -4.39 -22.49 -10.19
CA TYR A 92 -5.53 -21.85 -10.83
C TYR A 92 -5.81 -22.44 -12.21
N ALA A 93 -7.05 -22.34 -12.63
CA ALA A 93 -7.50 -22.67 -13.96
C ALA A 93 -8.54 -21.63 -14.42
N ASP A 94 -8.25 -20.96 -15.51
CA ASP A 94 -9.03 -19.88 -16.09
C ASP A 94 -9.45 -20.26 -17.51
N GLN A 95 -10.70 -19.98 -17.85
CA GLN A 95 -11.24 -20.25 -19.16
C GLN A 95 -11.96 -19.03 -19.71
N SER A 96 -11.75 -18.76 -21.00
CA SER A 96 -12.44 -17.71 -21.75
C SER A 96 -13.04 -18.28 -23.02
N HIS A 97 -14.32 -17.98 -23.27
CA HIS A 97 -15.06 -18.40 -24.46
C HIS A 97 -15.71 -17.19 -25.13
N GLY A 98 -15.44 -17.03 -26.42
CA GLY A 98 -16.26 -16.18 -27.29
C GLY A 98 -17.61 -16.84 -27.54
N LEU A 99 -18.71 -16.14 -27.28
CA LEU A 99 -20.08 -16.54 -27.53
C LEU A 99 -20.66 -15.78 -28.73
N ALA A 100 -21.87 -16.15 -29.17
CA ALA A 100 -22.57 -15.44 -30.22
C ALA A 100 -22.80 -13.96 -29.85
N ASN A 101 -22.84 -13.10 -30.88
CA ASN A 101 -23.08 -11.65 -30.74
C ASN A 101 -22.02 -10.95 -29.88
N ASP A 102 -20.75 -11.29 -30.00
CA ASP A 102 -19.59 -10.67 -29.35
C ASP A 102 -19.64 -10.70 -27.80
N TRP A 103 -20.39 -11.64 -27.22
CA TRP A 103 -20.28 -11.92 -25.79
C TRP A 103 -19.04 -12.75 -25.53
N THR A 104 -18.36 -12.45 -24.43
CA THR A 104 -17.27 -13.26 -23.91
C THR A 104 -17.64 -13.75 -22.52
N LEU A 105 -17.61 -15.06 -22.32
CA LEU A 105 -17.77 -15.68 -21.00
C LEU A 105 -16.38 -15.99 -20.45
N LYS A 106 -16.11 -15.56 -19.21
CA LYS A 106 -14.88 -15.85 -18.46
C LYS A 106 -15.25 -16.53 -17.14
N TYR A 107 -14.55 -17.57 -16.78
CA TYR A 107 -14.73 -18.24 -15.48
C TYR A 107 -13.45 -18.97 -15.09
N GLY A 108 -13.32 -19.21 -13.81
CA GLY A 108 -12.16 -19.90 -13.29
C GLY A 108 -12.25 -20.26 -11.83
N VAL A 109 -11.23 -20.96 -11.38
CA VAL A 109 -11.04 -21.37 -10.00
C VAL A 109 -9.59 -21.12 -9.61
N ARG A 110 -9.39 -20.67 -8.37
CA ARG A 110 -8.08 -20.53 -7.76
C ARG A 110 -8.11 -21.08 -6.35
N TYR A 111 -7.07 -21.80 -5.98
CA TYR A 111 -6.82 -22.28 -4.64
C TYR A 111 -5.43 -21.86 -4.18
N ASP A 112 -5.35 -21.22 -3.04
CA ASP A 112 -4.12 -20.83 -2.35
C ASP A 112 -4.06 -21.51 -0.99
N TYR A 113 -2.94 -22.13 -0.67
CA TYR A 113 -2.63 -22.69 0.65
C TYR A 113 -1.35 -22.08 1.17
N THR A 114 -1.38 -21.60 2.41
CA THR A 114 -0.19 -21.02 3.06
C THR A 114 0.03 -21.63 4.43
N ASP A 115 1.27 -22.08 4.70
CA ASP A 115 1.81 -22.46 6.00
C ASP A 115 2.77 -21.37 6.45
N ASN A 116 2.36 -20.57 7.44
CA ASN A 116 3.17 -19.50 8.02
C ASN A 116 3.57 -19.86 9.46
N LYS A 117 4.88 -19.85 9.72
CA LYS A 117 5.46 -20.03 11.06
C LYS A 117 6.25 -18.78 11.42
N ASN A 118 5.94 -18.21 12.58
CA ASN A 118 6.64 -17.08 13.16
C ASN A 118 7.15 -17.44 14.56
N SER A 119 8.30 -16.89 14.95
CA SER A 119 8.83 -17.01 16.30
C SER A 119 9.64 -15.77 16.68
N GLN A 120 9.60 -15.42 17.95
CA GLN A 120 10.43 -14.37 18.54
C GLN A 120 11.03 -14.88 19.84
N PHE A 121 12.34 -14.81 19.95
CA PHE A 121 13.09 -15.28 21.10
C PHE A 121 14.00 -14.19 21.62
N PHE A 122 13.89 -13.92 22.93
CA PHE A 122 14.77 -13.01 23.64
C PHE A 122 16.00 -13.77 24.13
N ASN A 123 17.16 -13.43 23.60
CA ASN A 123 18.44 -14.02 23.95
C ASN A 123 19.00 -13.43 25.26
N GLN A 124 18.77 -12.11 25.44
CA GLN A 124 19.18 -11.38 26.63
C GLN A 124 18.19 -10.25 26.92
N THR A 125 17.81 -10.14 28.19
CA THR A 125 16.97 -9.05 28.71
C THR A 125 17.56 -8.49 29.97
N GLU A 126 17.64 -7.18 30.12
CA GLU A 126 18.10 -6.48 31.30
C GLU A 126 17.24 -5.23 31.49
N GLY A 127 16.79 -4.99 32.73
CA GLY A 127 16.01 -3.78 33.06
C GLY A 127 14.60 -3.73 32.47
N LYS A 128 14.08 -4.84 31.97
CA LYS A 128 12.69 -4.98 31.49
C LYS A 128 12.26 -6.45 31.68
N ASP A 129 11.39 -6.69 32.65
CA ASP A 129 11.00 -8.04 33.06
C ASP A 129 9.78 -8.61 32.32
N ASP A 130 9.00 -7.75 31.67
CA ASP A 130 7.75 -8.11 30.97
C ASP A 130 8.01 -8.36 29.48
N VAL A 131 8.97 -9.21 29.16
CA VAL A 131 9.27 -9.65 27.80
C VAL A 131 9.10 -11.16 27.68
N GLY A 132 8.39 -11.61 26.66
CA GLY A 132 8.07 -13.01 26.46
C GLY A 132 8.44 -13.53 25.07
N ASN A 133 8.97 -14.76 25.05
CA ASN A 133 9.13 -15.49 23.80
C ASN A 133 7.77 -15.82 23.21
N SER A 134 7.65 -15.73 21.90
CA SER A 134 6.44 -16.09 21.17
C SER A 134 6.75 -17.05 20.01
N SER A 135 5.82 -17.94 19.74
CA SER A 135 5.85 -18.79 18.55
C SER A 135 4.43 -19.08 18.11
N SER A 136 4.17 -18.89 16.84
CA SER A 136 2.87 -19.16 16.24
C SER A 136 3.01 -19.87 14.90
N ARG A 137 1.99 -20.64 14.55
CA ARG A 137 1.88 -21.25 13.23
C ARG A 137 0.43 -21.13 12.74
N LEU A 138 0.28 -20.55 11.55
CA LEU A 138 -1.01 -20.32 10.94
C LEU A 138 -1.09 -21.03 9.59
N TYR A 139 -2.21 -21.70 9.39
CA TYR A 139 -2.55 -22.32 8.10
C TYR A 139 -3.69 -21.52 7.50
N GLU A 140 -3.48 -21.03 6.29
CA GLU A 140 -4.47 -20.27 5.54
C GLU A 140 -4.85 -21.01 4.26
N GLN A 141 -6.13 -21.00 3.94
CA GLN A 141 -6.69 -21.50 2.69
C GLN A 141 -7.61 -20.47 2.08
N ILE A 142 -7.42 -20.21 0.80
CA ILE A 142 -8.28 -19.30 0.02
C ILE A 142 -8.73 -20.08 -1.22
N THR A 143 -10.03 -20.21 -1.40
CA THR A 143 -10.60 -20.81 -2.61
C THR A 143 -11.52 -19.80 -3.28
N ASN A 144 -11.22 -19.46 -4.52
CA ASN A 144 -11.99 -18.52 -5.32
C ASN A 144 -12.63 -19.25 -6.51
N PHE A 145 -13.92 -19.01 -6.71
CA PHE A 145 -14.65 -19.36 -7.93
C PHE A 145 -15.14 -18.06 -8.54
N TYR A 146 -14.80 -17.79 -9.77
CA TYR A 146 -15.26 -16.57 -10.41
C TYR A 146 -15.85 -16.83 -11.79
N GLY A 147 -16.76 -15.95 -12.17
CA GLY A 147 -17.39 -15.96 -13.47
C GLY A 147 -17.83 -14.57 -13.88
N GLY A 148 -17.84 -14.31 -15.17
CA GLY A 148 -18.21 -13.02 -15.71
C GLY A 148 -18.48 -13.04 -17.19
N PHE A 149 -19.10 -11.95 -17.66
CA PHE A 149 -19.44 -11.71 -19.06
C PHE A 149 -18.95 -10.33 -19.48
N ASP A 150 -18.36 -10.26 -20.66
CA ASP A 150 -18.02 -9.01 -21.31
C ASP A 150 -18.80 -8.88 -22.62
N LYS A 151 -19.19 -7.65 -22.96
CA LYS A 151 -19.86 -7.32 -24.20
C LYS A 151 -19.44 -5.93 -24.69
N GLU A 152 -19.09 -5.86 -25.95
CA GLU A 152 -18.95 -4.60 -26.67
C GLU A 152 -20.12 -4.45 -27.65
N PHE A 153 -20.76 -3.28 -27.65
CA PHE A 153 -21.89 -2.96 -28.51
C PHE A 153 -21.45 -1.95 -29.57
N GLU A 154 -22.03 -2.05 -30.76
CA GLU A 154 -21.69 -1.16 -31.91
C GLU A 154 -21.90 0.32 -31.64
N ASN A 155 -22.76 0.69 -30.67
CA ASN A 155 -23.08 2.06 -30.33
C ASN A 155 -22.08 2.73 -29.35
N GLY A 156 -20.90 2.15 -29.14
CA GLY A 156 -19.88 2.66 -28.23
C GLY A 156 -20.14 2.37 -26.76
N LEU A 157 -21.04 1.43 -26.46
CA LEU A 157 -21.28 0.90 -25.12
C LEU A 157 -20.44 -0.36 -24.91
N SER A 158 -19.73 -0.46 -23.80
CA SER A 158 -19.09 -1.70 -23.31
C SER A 158 -19.53 -2.02 -21.89
N LEU A 159 -19.76 -3.30 -21.65
CA LEU A 159 -20.26 -3.83 -20.38
C LEU A 159 -19.38 -4.99 -19.96
N SER A 160 -18.92 -4.98 -18.71
CA SER A 160 -18.27 -6.11 -18.04
C SER A 160 -19.00 -6.36 -16.71
N LEU A 161 -19.39 -7.62 -16.47
CA LEU A 161 -20.03 -8.06 -15.23
C LEU A 161 -19.32 -9.32 -14.76
N SER A 162 -18.90 -9.35 -13.51
CA SER A 162 -18.30 -10.54 -12.91
C SER A 162 -18.60 -10.63 -11.42
N ALA A 163 -18.43 -11.82 -10.87
CA ALA A 163 -18.47 -12.05 -9.45
C ALA A 163 -17.46 -13.13 -9.06
N THR A 164 -16.85 -12.96 -7.90
CA THR A 164 -15.99 -13.95 -7.25
C THR A 164 -16.64 -14.44 -5.98
N GLY A 165 -16.88 -15.75 -5.87
CA GLY A 165 -17.24 -16.44 -4.62
C GLY A 165 -15.96 -16.91 -3.95
N GLU A 166 -15.71 -16.49 -2.72
CA GLU A 166 -14.50 -16.85 -1.98
C GLU A 166 -14.85 -17.64 -0.72
N TYR A 167 -14.17 -18.74 -0.50
CA TYR A 167 -14.04 -19.39 0.80
C TYR A 167 -12.70 -19.09 1.41
N TYR A 168 -12.70 -18.42 2.55
CA TYR A 168 -11.49 -18.07 3.31
C TYR A 168 -11.46 -18.82 4.64
N SER A 169 -10.33 -19.42 4.96
CA SER A 169 -10.10 -20.15 6.21
C SER A 169 -8.73 -19.87 6.77
N ILE A 170 -8.67 -19.47 8.05
CA ILE A 170 -7.42 -19.32 8.81
C ILE A 170 -7.67 -19.65 10.29
N GLY A 171 -6.95 -20.60 10.84
CA GLY A 171 -7.18 -21.07 12.20
C GLY A 171 -8.65 -21.48 12.41
N ASN A 172 -9.34 -20.84 13.35
CA ASN A 172 -10.75 -21.06 13.65
C ASN A 172 -11.70 -20.13 12.89
N TYR A 173 -11.19 -19.24 12.06
CA TYR A 173 -12.01 -18.31 11.27
C TYR A 173 -12.28 -18.87 9.88
N HIS A 174 -13.58 -19.07 9.55
CA HIS A 174 -14.02 -19.55 8.25
C HIS A 174 -15.15 -18.66 7.74
N LYS A 175 -15.06 -18.20 6.49
CA LYS A 175 -16.11 -17.31 5.93
C LYS A 175 -16.25 -17.51 4.43
N TRP A 176 -17.50 -17.57 3.96
CA TRP A 176 -17.86 -17.39 2.56
C TRP A 176 -18.17 -15.92 2.30
N ALA A 177 -17.76 -15.42 1.18
CA ALA A 177 -18.08 -14.08 0.71
C ALA A 177 -18.25 -14.06 -0.82
N VAL A 178 -18.98 -13.06 -1.34
CA VAL A 178 -19.15 -12.85 -2.77
C VAL A 178 -18.73 -11.42 -3.09
N TYR A 179 -17.92 -11.27 -4.10
CA TYR A 179 -17.33 -10.01 -4.56
C TYR A 179 -17.82 -9.71 -5.98
N PRO A 180 -18.92 -8.93 -6.14
CA PRO A 180 -19.36 -8.47 -7.45
C PRO A 180 -18.43 -7.38 -7.99
N GLN A 181 -18.27 -7.41 -9.32
CA GLN A 181 -17.56 -6.36 -10.07
C GLN A 181 -18.35 -6.04 -11.33
N SER A 182 -18.43 -4.78 -11.68
CA SER A 182 -19.01 -4.36 -12.94
C SER A 182 -18.33 -3.12 -13.48
N SER A 183 -18.21 -3.03 -14.78
CA SER A 183 -17.80 -1.80 -15.47
C SER A 183 -18.70 -1.57 -16.66
N LEU A 184 -19.14 -0.33 -16.78
CA LEU A 184 -19.92 0.18 -17.90
C LEU A 184 -19.17 1.37 -18.48
N SER A 185 -18.86 1.34 -19.77
CA SER A 185 -18.31 2.49 -20.49
C SER A 185 -19.21 2.82 -21.66
N TYR A 186 -19.53 4.10 -21.82
CA TYR A 186 -20.36 4.59 -22.90
C TYR A 186 -19.75 5.81 -23.55
N SER A 187 -19.41 5.69 -24.82
CA SER A 187 -18.83 6.76 -25.64
C SER A 187 -19.79 7.13 -26.78
N PRO A 188 -20.81 8.00 -26.52
CA PRO A 188 -21.76 8.39 -27.53
C PRO A 188 -21.14 9.22 -28.67
N SER A 189 -19.95 9.74 -28.46
CA SER A 189 -19.16 10.47 -29.47
C SER A 189 -17.68 10.47 -29.05
N GLU A 190 -16.79 10.86 -29.95
CA GLU A 190 -15.37 11.05 -29.67
C GLU A 190 -15.07 12.07 -28.57
N LYS A 191 -16.03 12.93 -28.25
CA LYS A 191 -15.88 14.01 -27.25
C LYS A 191 -16.31 13.61 -25.85
N HIS A 192 -17.16 12.61 -25.71
CA HIS A 192 -17.80 12.27 -24.43
C HIS A 192 -17.65 10.79 -24.12
N THR A 193 -17.09 10.48 -22.99
CA THR A 193 -17.03 9.11 -22.45
C THR A 193 -17.50 9.12 -20.99
N PHE A 194 -18.47 8.28 -20.69
CA PHE A 194 -18.99 8.04 -19.34
C PHE A 194 -18.58 6.63 -18.90
N MET A 195 -18.04 6.54 -17.70
CA MET A 195 -17.62 5.25 -17.13
C MET A 195 -18.20 5.11 -15.73
N LEU A 196 -18.81 3.96 -15.46
CA LEU A 196 -19.31 3.57 -14.14
C LEU A 196 -18.66 2.25 -13.77
N GLY A 197 -17.96 2.22 -12.65
CA GLY A 197 -17.33 1.03 -12.08
C GLY A 197 -17.88 0.72 -10.71
N VAL A 198 -18.17 -0.54 -10.46
CA VAL A 198 -18.39 -1.11 -9.14
C VAL A 198 -17.36 -2.20 -8.95
N SER A 199 -16.60 -2.14 -7.87
CA SER A 199 -15.65 -3.20 -7.53
C SER A 199 -15.79 -3.60 -6.07
N SER A 200 -15.52 -4.86 -5.81
CA SER A 200 -15.37 -5.36 -4.46
C SER A 200 -14.23 -6.35 -4.41
N GLU A 201 -13.49 -6.30 -3.32
CA GLU A 201 -12.33 -7.14 -3.08
C GLU A 201 -12.09 -7.35 -1.59
N LYS A 202 -11.20 -8.25 -1.27
CA LYS A 202 -10.74 -8.51 0.07
C LYS A 202 -9.31 -8.05 0.24
N ASP A 203 -9.04 -7.33 1.31
CA ASP A 203 -7.70 -6.95 1.74
C ASP A 203 -7.28 -7.82 2.93
N TYR A 204 -6.09 -8.42 2.83
CA TYR A 204 -5.60 -9.39 3.81
C TYR A 204 -4.47 -8.77 4.63
N PRO A 205 -4.51 -8.91 5.98
CA PRO A 205 -3.39 -8.48 6.80
C PRO A 205 -2.13 -9.29 6.50
N THR A 206 -0.98 -8.74 6.84
CA THR A 206 0.29 -9.46 6.72
C THR A 206 0.31 -10.66 7.66
N TYR A 207 1.06 -11.69 7.31
CA TYR A 207 1.21 -12.87 8.19
C TYR A 207 1.92 -12.53 9.50
N TRP A 208 2.70 -11.45 9.52
CA TRP A 208 3.32 -10.94 10.74
C TRP A 208 2.29 -10.32 11.68
N ASP A 209 1.37 -9.50 11.18
CA ASP A 209 0.35 -8.83 11.98
C ASP A 209 -0.67 -9.79 12.63
N MET A 210 -0.82 -11.00 12.06
CA MET A 210 -1.77 -12.00 12.53
C MET A 210 -1.24 -12.90 13.67
N GLN A 211 -0.04 -12.67 14.17
CA GLN A 211 0.53 -13.39 15.31
C GLN A 211 0.51 -12.52 16.57
N THR A 212 0.65 -13.13 17.74
CA THR A 212 0.87 -12.40 19.00
C THR A 212 2.35 -12.20 19.22
N SER A 213 2.82 -10.97 19.14
CA SER A 213 4.20 -10.60 19.48
C SER A 213 4.30 -9.14 19.91
N THR A 214 5.37 -8.80 20.62
CA THR A 214 5.72 -7.41 20.93
C THR A 214 7.13 -7.12 20.47
N THR A 215 7.28 -6.12 19.63
CA THR A 215 8.58 -5.61 19.16
C THR A 215 8.82 -4.25 19.80
N TYR A 216 10.05 -4.02 20.24
CA TYR A 216 10.44 -2.77 20.89
C TYR A 216 11.22 -1.90 19.91
N MET A 217 10.74 -0.68 19.67
CA MET A 217 11.43 0.30 18.83
C MET A 217 12.44 1.11 19.64
N ASN A 218 12.09 1.42 20.88
CA ASN A 218 12.96 2.02 21.90
C ASN A 218 12.42 1.67 23.31
N ALA A 219 12.93 2.28 24.37
CA ALA A 219 12.53 1.98 25.74
C ALA A 219 11.03 2.18 26.02
N TYR A 220 10.38 3.10 25.31
CA TYR A 220 9.01 3.53 25.56
C TYR A 220 8.07 3.35 24.35
N GLU A 221 8.54 2.73 23.27
CA GLU A 221 7.71 2.50 22.09
C GLU A 221 7.67 1.00 21.76
N GLU A 222 6.45 0.48 21.72
CA GLU A 222 6.15 -0.93 21.54
C GLU A 222 5.24 -1.11 20.31
N LEU A 223 5.60 -2.04 19.43
CA LEU A 223 4.73 -2.51 18.35
C LEU A 223 4.16 -3.86 18.75
N GLN A 224 2.84 -3.89 18.97
CA GLN A 224 2.11 -5.10 19.36
C GLN A 224 1.30 -5.64 18.19
N THR A 225 1.39 -6.94 17.97
CA THR A 225 0.51 -7.69 17.08
C THR A 225 -0.43 -8.56 17.90
N ILE A 226 -1.63 -8.80 17.40
CA ILE A 226 -2.68 -9.53 18.12
C ILE A 226 -3.27 -10.64 17.26
N GLU A 227 -3.65 -11.75 17.89
CA GLU A 227 -4.42 -12.79 17.22
C GLU A 227 -5.83 -12.32 16.85
N GLY A 228 -6.41 -12.96 15.83
CA GLY A 228 -7.79 -12.73 15.42
C GLY A 228 -8.00 -11.54 14.49
N LEU A 229 -6.92 -10.97 13.95
CA LEU A 229 -7.02 -9.95 12.89
C LEU A 229 -7.70 -10.56 11.67
N ARG A 230 -8.77 -9.89 11.20
CA ARG A 230 -9.61 -10.37 10.10
C ARG A 230 -9.31 -9.59 8.83
N PRO A 231 -9.42 -10.24 7.66
CA PRO A 231 -9.38 -9.54 6.39
C PRO A 231 -10.50 -8.50 6.25
N ALA A 232 -10.18 -7.39 5.64
CA ALA A 232 -11.13 -6.33 5.33
C ALA A 232 -11.89 -6.62 4.02
N ASN A 233 -13.13 -6.11 3.89
CA ASN A 233 -13.92 -6.21 2.67
C ASN A 233 -14.10 -4.79 2.11
N VAL A 234 -13.54 -4.55 0.93
CA VAL A 234 -13.56 -3.26 0.24
C VAL A 234 -14.67 -3.27 -0.80
N TYR A 235 -15.47 -2.23 -0.81
CA TYR A 235 -16.51 -1.96 -1.81
C TYR A 235 -16.32 -0.56 -2.36
N SER A 236 -16.20 -0.42 -3.67
CA SER A 236 -16.04 0.88 -4.30
C SER A 236 -16.97 1.07 -5.50
N VAL A 237 -17.41 2.32 -5.66
CA VAL A 237 -18.18 2.80 -6.80
C VAL A 237 -17.49 4.04 -7.35
N ASN A 238 -17.21 4.04 -8.64
CA ASN A 238 -16.58 5.15 -9.34
C ASN A 238 -17.38 5.53 -10.57
N ALA A 239 -17.73 6.81 -10.70
CA ALA A 239 -18.34 7.37 -11.89
C ALA A 239 -17.40 8.41 -12.47
N ASN A 240 -16.99 8.22 -13.72
CA ASN A 240 -16.05 9.11 -14.40
C ASN A 240 -16.69 9.66 -15.66
N TYR A 241 -16.50 10.95 -15.89
CA TYR A 241 -16.84 11.63 -17.12
C TYR A 241 -15.57 12.19 -17.75
N LEU A 242 -15.27 11.75 -18.96
CA LEU A 242 -14.14 12.22 -19.75
C LEU A 242 -14.66 13.05 -20.93
N PHE A 243 -14.24 14.32 -20.96
CA PHE A 243 -14.59 15.27 -22.01
C PHE A 243 -13.40 15.57 -22.92
N LEU A 244 -13.62 15.52 -24.23
CA LEU A 244 -12.58 15.71 -25.26
C LEU A 244 -11.37 14.79 -25.11
N GLN A 245 -11.56 13.60 -24.55
CA GLN A 245 -10.48 12.66 -24.20
C GLN A 245 -9.35 13.32 -23.35
N LYS A 246 -9.69 14.37 -22.60
CA LYS A 246 -8.71 15.24 -21.96
C LYS A 246 -9.11 15.67 -20.55
N TYR A 247 -10.34 16.13 -20.34
CA TYR A 247 -10.82 16.64 -19.05
C TYR A 247 -11.59 15.55 -18.34
N MET A 248 -11.20 15.23 -17.11
CA MET A 248 -11.85 14.16 -16.35
C MET A 248 -12.47 14.70 -15.06
N LEU A 249 -13.72 14.35 -14.83
CA LEU A 249 -14.44 14.52 -13.57
C LEU A 249 -14.78 13.14 -13.03
N SER A 250 -14.43 12.88 -11.78
CA SER A 250 -14.67 11.61 -11.10
C SER A 250 -15.46 11.83 -9.83
N LEU A 251 -16.46 10.98 -9.59
CA LEU A 251 -17.15 10.82 -8.32
C LEU A 251 -16.80 9.45 -7.79
N PHE A 252 -16.49 9.34 -6.49
CA PHE A 252 -16.12 8.06 -5.90
C PHE A 252 -16.74 7.87 -4.52
N TYR A 253 -17.04 6.62 -4.23
CA TYR A 253 -17.43 6.15 -2.92
C TYR A 253 -16.68 4.84 -2.63
N GLU A 254 -16.12 4.76 -1.43
CA GLU A 254 -15.47 3.55 -0.93
C GLU A 254 -15.94 3.25 0.48
N ARG A 255 -16.13 1.97 0.78
CA ARG A 255 -16.39 1.48 2.12
C ARG A 255 -15.62 0.19 2.35
N THR A 256 -14.81 0.19 3.39
CA THR A 256 -14.02 -0.94 3.84
C THR A 256 -14.55 -1.41 5.18
N ASN A 257 -15.25 -2.54 5.21
CA ASN A 257 -15.72 -3.18 6.43
C ASN A 257 -14.62 -4.08 7.01
N ASP A 258 -14.60 -4.25 8.34
CA ASP A 258 -13.51 -4.91 9.07
C ASP A 258 -12.14 -4.28 8.75
N TYR A 259 -12.12 -2.97 8.41
CA TYR A 259 -10.90 -2.22 8.11
C TYR A 259 -9.87 -2.42 9.21
N PHE A 260 -8.65 -2.76 8.85
CA PHE A 260 -7.56 -2.89 9.83
C PHE A 260 -6.51 -1.82 9.58
N THR A 261 -6.04 -1.23 10.66
CA THR A 261 -4.99 -0.21 10.63
C THR A 261 -4.18 -0.24 11.90
N MET A 262 -2.93 0.15 11.78
CA MET A 262 -2.06 0.35 12.92
C MET A 262 -2.24 1.77 13.47
N ASP A 263 -2.60 1.86 14.73
CA ASP A 263 -2.72 3.11 15.44
C ASP A 263 -1.95 3.09 16.76
N MET A 264 -1.64 4.29 17.24
CA MET A 264 -0.86 4.49 18.45
C MET A 264 -1.73 4.89 19.65
N TYR A 265 -1.39 4.39 20.81
CA TYR A 265 -2.06 4.67 22.05
C TYR A 265 -1.06 4.78 23.21
N GLN A 266 -1.13 5.84 24.02
CA GLN A 266 -0.34 5.92 25.24
C GLN A 266 -0.94 5.01 26.30
N ALA A 267 -0.17 4.04 26.77
CA ALA A 267 -0.59 3.10 27.81
C ALA A 267 -1.00 3.85 29.08
N LYS A 268 -2.02 3.35 29.79
CA LYS A 268 -2.53 3.96 31.05
C LYS A 268 -1.76 3.52 32.27
N ASP A 269 -1.18 2.33 32.21
CA ASP A 269 -0.52 1.61 33.31
C ASP A 269 0.99 1.81 33.36
N ARG A 270 1.58 2.27 32.27
CA ARG A 270 3.02 2.49 32.15
C ARG A 270 3.35 3.61 31.16
N LEU A 271 4.56 4.12 31.23
CA LEU A 271 5.07 5.09 30.25
C LEU A 271 5.47 4.33 28.95
N ALA A 272 4.49 4.10 28.09
CA ALA A 272 4.69 3.47 26.80
C ALA A 272 3.74 4.00 25.74
N LEU A 273 4.25 4.24 24.55
CA LEU A 273 3.47 4.45 23.33
C LEU A 273 3.36 3.12 22.61
N VAL A 274 2.14 2.60 22.53
CA VAL A 274 1.87 1.30 21.94
C VAL A 274 1.27 1.49 20.57
N TYR A 275 1.91 0.91 19.56
CA TYR A 275 1.38 0.78 18.20
C TYR A 275 0.75 -0.61 18.07
N ARG A 276 -0.48 -0.67 17.57
CA ARG A 276 -1.18 -1.94 17.39
C ARG A 276 -2.07 -1.90 16.16
N THR A 277 -1.95 -2.93 15.33
CA THR A 277 -2.89 -3.19 14.25
C THR A 277 -4.11 -3.90 14.80
N GLN A 278 -5.30 -3.36 14.53
CA GLN A 278 -6.58 -3.98 14.92
C GLN A 278 -7.67 -3.70 13.89
N ASN A 279 -8.71 -4.55 13.87
CA ASN A 279 -9.88 -4.29 13.03
C ASN A 279 -10.75 -3.18 13.61
N TRP A 280 -11.19 -2.29 12.73
CA TRP A 280 -12.20 -1.28 12.95
C TRP A 280 -13.52 -1.71 12.30
N ASN A 281 -14.65 -1.17 12.74
CA ASN A 281 -15.93 -1.47 12.14
C ASN A 281 -15.94 -1.15 10.64
N TYR A 282 -15.48 0.06 10.28
CA TYR A 282 -15.27 0.46 8.89
C TYR A 282 -14.45 1.74 8.74
N TYR A 283 -13.86 1.85 7.57
CA TYR A 283 -13.46 3.09 6.93
C TYR A 283 -14.44 3.38 5.78
N GLN A 284 -14.80 4.64 5.57
CA GLN A 284 -15.64 5.09 4.48
C GLN A 284 -15.10 6.40 3.93
N SER A 285 -15.08 6.49 2.60
CA SER A 285 -14.64 7.68 1.88
C SER A 285 -15.61 7.97 0.74
N PHE A 286 -15.97 9.24 0.53
CA PHE A 286 -16.64 9.66 -0.69
C PHE A 286 -16.14 11.03 -1.10
N GLY A 287 -16.10 11.27 -2.40
CA GLY A 287 -15.57 12.51 -2.88
C GLY A 287 -15.71 12.72 -4.39
N MET A 288 -15.08 13.78 -4.80
CA MET A 288 -15.02 14.22 -6.19
C MET A 288 -13.58 14.64 -6.53
N SER A 289 -13.13 14.27 -7.72
CA SER A 289 -11.86 14.76 -8.26
C SER A 289 -12.04 15.28 -9.68
N ALA A 290 -11.25 16.28 -10.04
CA ALA A 290 -11.17 16.84 -11.38
C ALA A 290 -9.72 16.87 -11.85
N ASN A 291 -9.49 16.43 -13.09
CA ASN A 291 -8.23 16.54 -13.79
C ASN A 291 -8.42 17.45 -14.99
N ILE A 292 -7.68 18.56 -15.04
CA ILE A 292 -7.85 19.63 -16.01
C ILE A 292 -6.47 19.97 -16.62
N PRO A 293 -6.06 19.28 -17.69
CA PRO A 293 -4.88 19.66 -18.45
C PRO A 293 -5.20 20.81 -19.41
N PHE A 294 -4.27 21.75 -19.55
CA PHE A 294 -4.37 22.85 -20.52
C PHE A 294 -2.99 23.29 -21.01
N ASN A 295 -2.98 23.88 -22.20
CA ASN A 295 -1.76 24.45 -22.78
C ASN A 295 -1.97 25.94 -23.07
N ILE A 296 -0.91 26.74 -22.92
CA ILE A 296 -0.85 28.11 -23.33
C ILE A 296 0.25 28.24 -24.39
N GLY A 297 -0.14 28.39 -25.63
CA GLY A 297 0.78 28.32 -26.76
C GLY A 297 1.56 26.99 -26.75
N GLU A 298 2.78 27.02 -27.21
CA GLU A 298 3.72 25.88 -27.21
C GLU A 298 4.67 25.88 -25.99
N TRP A 299 4.62 26.98 -25.21
CA TRP A 299 5.59 27.21 -24.16
C TRP A 299 5.15 26.72 -22.77
N LEU A 300 3.85 26.52 -22.54
CA LEU A 300 3.33 26.05 -21.25
C LEU A 300 2.35 24.89 -21.42
N SER A 301 2.67 23.76 -20.83
CA SER A 301 1.77 22.64 -20.60
C SER A 301 1.49 22.53 -19.12
N SER A 302 0.24 22.57 -18.71
CA SER A 302 -0.19 22.55 -17.31
C SER A 302 -1.25 21.50 -17.08
N GLN A 303 -1.25 20.94 -15.88
CA GLN A 303 -2.28 20.02 -15.39
C GLN A 303 -2.66 20.40 -13.96
N VAL A 304 -3.94 20.63 -13.74
CA VAL A 304 -4.52 20.86 -12.42
C VAL A 304 -5.31 19.64 -11.99
N ASN A 305 -5.00 19.12 -10.80
CA ASN A 305 -5.73 18.05 -10.15
C ASN A 305 -6.32 18.61 -8.85
N ALA A 306 -7.64 18.52 -8.70
CA ALA A 306 -8.36 18.94 -7.52
C ALA A 306 -9.20 17.79 -6.99
N THR A 307 -9.11 17.52 -5.69
CA THR A 307 -9.91 16.48 -5.02
C THR A 307 -10.51 17.04 -3.75
N VAL A 308 -11.78 16.76 -3.53
CA VAL A 308 -12.48 17.00 -2.26
C VAL A 308 -13.03 15.67 -1.78
N VAL A 309 -12.75 15.32 -0.53
CA VAL A 309 -13.08 14.01 0.04
C VAL A 309 -13.63 14.17 1.46
N ASN A 310 -14.58 13.32 1.81
CA ASN A 310 -15.06 13.15 3.18
C ASN A 310 -14.70 11.74 3.65
N ASP A 311 -13.82 11.66 4.63
CA ASP A 311 -13.41 10.42 5.26
C ASP A 311 -14.12 10.23 6.58
N ARG A 312 -14.56 9.00 6.87
CA ARG A 312 -15.13 8.57 8.14
C ARG A 312 -14.48 7.27 8.60
N ASN A 313 -14.00 7.28 9.84
CA ASN A 313 -13.43 6.13 10.52
C ASN A 313 -14.28 5.78 11.72
N ARG A 314 -14.69 4.53 11.88
CA ARG A 314 -15.44 4.04 13.03
C ARG A 314 -14.82 2.78 13.61
N CYS A 315 -14.62 2.83 14.93
CA CYS A 315 -14.21 1.71 15.76
C CYS A 315 -15.01 1.74 17.08
N ASP A 316 -15.83 0.74 17.33
CA ASP A 316 -16.64 0.71 18.54
C ASP A 316 -15.80 0.35 19.77
N ASN A 317 -14.65 -0.29 19.57
CA ASN A 317 -13.74 -0.68 20.64
C ASN A 317 -12.27 -0.43 20.25
N PHE A 318 -11.82 0.82 20.38
CA PHE A 318 -10.41 1.17 20.32
C PHE A 318 -9.88 1.35 21.75
N TRP A 319 -9.18 0.34 22.30
CA TRP A 319 -8.69 0.38 23.69
C TRP A 319 -9.82 0.71 24.69
N ASP A 320 -10.98 0.03 24.54
CA ASP A 320 -12.20 0.26 25.32
C ASP A 320 -12.86 1.65 25.14
N ILE A 321 -12.54 2.34 24.06
CA ILE A 321 -13.06 3.65 23.74
C ILE A 321 -13.79 3.59 22.38
N PRO A 322 -15.06 4.02 22.30
CA PRO A 322 -15.75 4.14 21.01
C PRO A 322 -15.19 5.32 20.21
N PHE A 323 -15.02 5.12 18.92
CA PHE A 323 -14.46 6.09 18.02
C PHE A 323 -15.30 6.19 16.74
N ASP A 324 -15.80 7.39 16.43
CA ASP A 324 -16.53 7.69 15.20
C ASP A 324 -16.21 9.13 14.77
N ARG A 325 -15.35 9.28 13.78
CA ARG A 325 -14.92 10.60 13.29
C ARG A 325 -15.09 10.69 11.78
N LYS A 326 -15.51 11.87 11.34
CA LYS A 326 -15.59 12.25 9.93
C LYS A 326 -14.94 13.59 9.69
N LYS A 327 -14.34 13.77 8.52
CA LYS A 327 -13.70 15.04 8.16
C LYS A 327 -13.67 15.25 6.64
N TRP A 328 -13.93 16.47 6.23
CA TRP A 328 -13.66 16.91 4.86
C TRP A 328 -12.21 17.29 4.71
N ALA A 329 -11.62 16.90 3.60
CA ALA A 329 -10.29 17.28 3.19
C ALA A 329 -10.30 17.69 1.71
N CYS A 330 -9.32 18.51 1.33
CA CYS A 330 -9.08 18.85 -0.07
C CYS A 330 -7.60 18.69 -0.41
N MET A 331 -7.35 18.30 -1.64
CA MET A 331 -6.04 18.24 -2.26
C MET A 331 -6.08 19.01 -3.56
N LEU A 332 -5.07 19.85 -3.79
CA LEU A 332 -4.87 20.59 -5.01
C LEU A 332 -3.43 20.38 -5.47
N ALA A 333 -3.24 19.89 -6.67
CA ALA A 333 -1.93 19.76 -7.28
C ALA A 333 -1.93 20.47 -8.64
N MET A 334 -0.87 21.19 -8.93
CA MET A 334 -0.63 21.84 -10.21
C MET A 334 0.77 21.48 -10.69
N GLN A 335 0.82 20.92 -11.89
CA GLN A 335 2.06 20.55 -12.58
C GLN A 335 2.20 21.44 -13.80
N ASN A 336 3.34 22.10 -13.95
CA ASN A 336 3.60 23.01 -15.06
C ASN A 336 4.94 22.65 -15.69
N HIS A 337 4.89 22.51 -17.00
CA HIS A 337 6.07 22.34 -17.84
C HIS A 337 6.20 23.54 -18.78
N PHE A 338 7.30 24.26 -18.65
CA PHE A 338 7.65 25.42 -19.48
C PHE A 338 8.69 25.01 -20.51
N SER A 339 8.37 25.08 -21.78
CA SER A 339 9.29 24.80 -22.89
C SER A 339 9.94 26.08 -23.37
N VAL A 340 11.26 26.13 -23.42
CA VAL A 340 12.05 27.24 -23.95
C VAL A 340 12.84 26.76 -25.16
N GLY A 341 12.35 27.11 -26.34
CA GLY A 341 12.85 26.52 -27.58
C GLY A 341 12.60 25.01 -27.63
N SER A 342 13.43 24.29 -28.39
CA SER A 342 13.30 22.83 -28.55
C SER A 342 14.07 21.99 -27.51
N ASN A 343 14.94 22.60 -26.72
CA ASN A 343 15.95 21.86 -25.99
C ASN A 343 15.93 22.09 -24.49
N LEU A 344 15.27 23.15 -24.02
CA LEU A 344 15.26 23.50 -22.60
C LEU A 344 13.84 23.50 -22.05
N GLY A 345 13.66 22.80 -20.92
CA GLY A 345 12.38 22.73 -20.20
C GLY A 345 12.59 23.08 -18.73
N PHE A 346 11.56 23.67 -18.12
CA PHE A 346 11.48 23.93 -16.68
C PHE A 346 10.18 23.37 -16.14
N ASP A 347 10.26 22.72 -14.99
CA ASP A 347 9.12 22.16 -14.28
C ASP A 347 8.88 22.93 -12.99
N LEU A 348 7.61 23.22 -12.70
CA LEU A 348 7.14 23.82 -11.46
C LEU A 348 5.91 23.07 -10.98
N ASP A 349 6.06 22.25 -9.97
CA ASP A 349 4.98 21.49 -9.37
C ASP A 349 4.65 22.03 -7.99
N ALA A 350 3.38 22.28 -7.73
CA ALA A 350 2.89 22.71 -6.43
C ALA A 350 1.78 21.76 -5.98
N MET A 351 1.80 21.37 -4.70
CA MET A 351 0.77 20.55 -4.09
C MET A 351 0.36 21.12 -2.74
N TYR A 352 -0.94 21.21 -2.52
CA TYR A 352 -1.55 21.52 -1.24
C TYR A 352 -2.48 20.39 -0.81
N ARG A 353 -2.38 19.97 0.44
CA ARG A 353 -3.31 19.05 1.10
C ARG A 353 -3.76 19.67 2.41
N SER A 354 -5.06 19.76 2.61
CA SER A 354 -5.62 20.22 3.87
C SER A 354 -5.40 19.21 5.00
N SER A 355 -5.74 19.57 6.23
CA SER A 355 -5.80 18.63 7.33
C SER A 355 -6.83 17.52 7.05
N MET A 356 -6.45 16.26 7.33
CA MET A 356 -7.32 15.08 7.19
C MET A 356 -7.21 14.20 8.44
N ILE A 357 -8.14 13.25 8.58
CA ILE A 357 -8.04 12.20 9.61
C ILE A 357 -7.24 11.02 9.05
N SER A 358 -6.48 10.38 9.92
CA SER A 358 -5.81 9.11 9.68
C SER A 358 -5.92 8.30 10.96
N GLY A 359 -6.78 7.28 10.95
CA GLY A 359 -7.11 6.56 12.17
C GLY A 359 -7.67 7.51 13.25
N ILE A 360 -7.12 7.44 14.45
CA ILE A 360 -7.49 8.30 15.57
C ILE A 360 -6.88 9.72 15.49
N SER A 361 -6.02 9.96 14.54
CA SER A 361 -5.16 11.14 14.47
C SER A 361 -5.61 12.15 13.43
N ASP A 362 -5.31 13.42 13.67
CA ASP A 362 -5.38 14.48 12.67
C ASP A 362 -4.01 14.76 12.08
N THR A 363 -3.90 14.72 10.75
CA THR A 363 -2.70 15.22 10.06
C THR A 363 -2.83 16.72 9.82
N LYS A 364 -1.72 17.46 9.91
CA LYS A 364 -1.72 18.89 9.58
C LYS A 364 -1.69 19.11 8.07
N PRO A 365 -2.11 20.32 7.60
CA PRO A 365 -1.96 20.69 6.20
C PRO A 365 -0.50 20.62 5.74
N VAL A 366 -0.32 20.25 4.47
CA VAL A 366 0.99 20.18 3.81
C VAL A 366 0.92 21.00 2.52
N PHE A 367 1.97 21.77 2.25
CA PHE A 367 2.18 22.48 1.01
C PHE A 367 3.61 22.19 0.52
N THR A 368 3.77 21.75 -0.71
CA THR A 368 5.10 21.47 -1.29
C THR A 368 5.24 22.12 -2.65
N VAL A 369 6.47 22.52 -2.98
CA VAL A 369 6.84 23.02 -4.31
C VAL A 369 8.09 22.29 -4.75
N ASN A 370 8.04 21.72 -5.96
CA ASN A 370 9.18 21.13 -6.63
C ASN A 370 9.51 21.97 -7.86
N VAL A 371 10.80 22.09 -8.14
CA VAL A 371 11.29 22.78 -9.34
C VAL A 371 12.29 21.90 -10.08
N GLY A 372 12.24 21.96 -11.40
CA GLY A 372 13.11 21.20 -12.27
C GLY A 372 13.59 22.03 -13.46
N ALA A 373 14.74 21.64 -13.99
CA ALA A 373 15.23 22.12 -15.29
C ALA A 373 15.82 20.94 -16.05
N GLN A 374 15.50 20.83 -17.32
CA GLN A 374 16.00 19.79 -18.21
C GLN A 374 16.56 20.41 -19.48
N TRP A 375 17.76 20.02 -19.83
CA TRP A 375 18.42 20.39 -21.05
C TRP A 375 18.71 19.16 -21.90
N ASN A 376 18.13 19.12 -23.11
CA ASN A 376 18.39 18.09 -24.11
C ASN A 376 19.40 18.60 -25.13
N PHE A 377 20.39 17.79 -25.48
CA PHE A 377 21.45 18.16 -26.40
C PHE A 377 21.95 16.93 -27.18
N LEU A 378 22.87 17.12 -28.12
CA LEU A 378 23.33 16.10 -29.06
C LEU A 378 22.21 15.47 -29.87
N LYS A 379 21.25 16.27 -30.36
CA LYS A 379 20.06 15.82 -31.08
C LYS A 379 19.25 14.81 -30.25
N ASP A 380 18.95 15.17 -29.01
CA ASP A 380 18.19 14.39 -28.01
C ASP A 380 18.85 13.09 -27.56
N LYS A 381 20.10 12.83 -27.95
CA LYS A 381 20.86 11.69 -27.46
C LYS A 381 21.35 11.86 -26.02
N ALA A 382 21.49 13.09 -25.56
CA ALA A 382 21.90 13.39 -24.19
C ALA A 382 20.90 14.34 -23.52
N SER A 383 20.67 14.14 -22.23
CA SER A 383 19.91 15.05 -21.38
C SER A 383 20.60 15.24 -20.03
N LEU A 384 20.56 16.48 -19.55
CA LEU A 384 20.96 16.86 -18.20
C LEU A 384 19.72 17.41 -17.49
N SER A 385 19.39 16.86 -16.33
CA SER A 385 18.27 17.31 -15.51
C SER A 385 18.78 17.71 -14.12
N LEU A 386 18.30 18.84 -13.63
CA LEU A 386 18.46 19.34 -12.27
C LEU A 386 17.08 19.42 -11.63
N ASN A 387 16.87 18.75 -10.50
CA ASN A 387 15.60 18.78 -9.80
C ASN A 387 15.82 19.11 -8.33
N CYS A 388 14.96 19.94 -7.77
CA CYS A 388 14.85 20.23 -6.36
C CYS A 388 13.44 19.87 -5.87
N ALA A 389 13.31 18.79 -5.09
CA ALA A 389 12.08 18.44 -4.43
C ALA A 389 11.96 19.23 -3.13
N ASP A 390 10.69 19.56 -2.79
CA ASP A 390 10.32 20.30 -1.57
C ASP A 390 11.21 21.53 -1.30
N LEU A 391 11.22 22.45 -2.26
CA LEU A 391 12.08 23.65 -2.26
C LEU A 391 12.07 24.39 -0.91
N PHE A 392 10.93 24.42 -0.22
CA PHE A 392 10.73 25.16 1.03
C PHE A 392 10.88 24.30 2.29
N ASP A 393 11.21 22.98 2.16
CA ASP A 393 11.34 22.04 3.30
C ASP A 393 10.06 21.98 4.17
N THR A 394 8.93 21.87 3.50
CA THR A 394 7.60 21.95 4.13
C THR A 394 6.88 20.61 4.24
N MET A 395 7.37 19.56 3.56
CA MET A 395 6.80 18.21 3.59
C MET A 395 7.16 17.50 4.90
N ARG A 396 6.65 18.02 6.01
CA ARG A 396 6.82 17.42 7.34
C ARG A 396 5.51 16.80 7.77
N MET A 397 5.52 15.51 8.02
CA MET A 397 4.34 14.82 8.53
C MET A 397 4.17 15.16 10.00
N LYS A 398 3.19 16.03 10.28
CA LYS A 398 2.78 16.37 11.64
C LYS A 398 1.45 15.71 11.93
N VAL A 399 1.44 14.86 12.96
CA VAL A 399 0.28 14.10 13.39
C VAL A 399 -0.08 14.54 14.81
N ARG A 400 -1.35 14.74 15.05
CA ARG A 400 -1.88 15.13 16.35
C ARG A 400 -2.99 14.20 16.77
N ASN A 401 -2.86 13.60 17.94
CA ASN A 401 -3.93 12.85 18.58
C ASN A 401 -4.43 13.63 19.82
N ARG A 402 -5.73 13.95 19.84
CA ARG A 402 -6.42 14.66 20.92
C ARG A 402 -7.74 14.00 21.26
N TYR A 403 -7.73 12.69 21.31
CA TYR A 403 -8.92 11.89 21.50
C TYR A 403 -8.82 11.03 22.76
N ALA A 404 -9.91 10.95 23.54
CA ALA A 404 -10.04 10.09 24.72
C ALA A 404 -8.90 10.26 25.77
N GLY A 405 -8.54 11.49 26.03
CA GLY A 405 -7.46 11.82 26.99
C GLY A 405 -6.05 11.65 26.45
N GLN A 406 -5.91 11.26 25.18
CA GLN A 406 -4.60 11.17 24.53
C GLN A 406 -4.10 12.56 24.09
N HIS A 407 -2.84 12.86 24.35
CA HIS A 407 -2.18 14.11 23.99
C HIS A 407 -0.84 13.82 23.30
N ILE A 408 -0.89 13.32 22.06
CA ILE A 408 0.28 12.93 21.30
C ILE A 408 0.47 13.90 20.14
N ASP A 409 1.64 14.50 20.05
CA ASP A 409 2.11 15.24 18.89
C ASP A 409 3.34 14.54 18.31
N LEU A 410 3.21 14.00 17.10
CA LEU A 410 4.32 13.47 16.33
C LEU A 410 4.72 14.46 15.24
N ASN A 411 5.99 14.74 15.17
CA ASN A 411 6.59 15.55 14.11
C ASN A 411 7.68 14.71 13.46
N MET A 412 7.30 14.02 12.41
CA MET A 412 8.22 13.16 11.65
C MET A 412 8.86 14.00 10.55
N GLY A 413 10.12 14.37 10.76
CA GLY A 413 10.94 15.01 9.74
C GLY A 413 11.57 13.92 8.85
N GLN A 414 11.21 13.90 7.58
CA GLN A 414 12.02 13.23 6.56
C GLN A 414 12.88 14.30 5.87
N TYR A 415 14.03 13.90 5.34
CA TYR A 415 14.79 14.77 4.43
C TYR A 415 14.03 14.89 3.11
N SER A 416 13.01 15.76 3.08
CA SER A 416 12.14 15.95 1.93
C SER A 416 12.77 16.85 0.88
N ARG A 417 13.55 17.85 1.32
CA ARG A 417 14.28 18.71 0.40
C ARG A 417 15.52 17.99 -0.13
N THR A 418 15.45 17.61 -1.40
CA THR A 418 16.54 16.93 -2.09
C THR A 418 16.83 17.62 -3.40
N VAL A 419 18.13 17.79 -3.69
CA VAL A 419 18.60 18.25 -4.99
C VAL A 419 19.25 17.08 -5.70
N SER A 420 18.81 16.82 -6.92
CA SER A 420 19.35 15.74 -7.75
C SER A 420 19.78 16.26 -9.12
N VAL A 421 20.91 15.75 -9.59
CA VAL A 421 21.43 15.96 -10.95
C VAL A 421 21.43 14.60 -11.65
N LYS A 422 20.80 14.55 -12.83
CA LYS A 422 20.73 13.32 -13.63
C LYS A 422 21.28 13.61 -15.04
N PHE A 423 22.29 12.86 -15.45
CA PHE A 423 22.75 12.84 -16.82
C PHE A 423 22.37 11.52 -17.48
N VAL A 424 21.76 11.61 -18.65
CA VAL A 424 21.37 10.45 -19.46
C VAL A 424 21.99 10.58 -20.85
N TYR A 425 22.66 9.53 -21.29
CA TYR A 425 23.11 9.39 -22.66
C TYR A 425 22.54 8.11 -23.26
N ARG A 426 21.84 8.22 -24.40
CA ARG A 426 21.18 7.10 -25.07
C ARG A 426 22.07 6.55 -26.17
N PHE A 427 22.54 5.32 -25.98
CA PHE A 427 23.29 4.56 -26.97
C PHE A 427 22.77 3.12 -27.05
N GLY A 428 22.65 2.59 -28.27
CA GLY A 428 22.17 1.23 -28.49
C GLY A 428 20.65 1.03 -28.37
N GLY A 429 20.18 -0.16 -28.69
CA GLY A 429 18.78 -0.57 -28.55
C GLY A 429 18.50 -1.18 -27.19
N SER A 430 17.25 -1.06 -26.70
CA SER A 430 16.82 -1.71 -25.47
C SER A 430 16.37 -3.14 -25.73
N ILE A 431 16.82 -4.10 -24.91
CA ILE A 431 16.25 -5.44 -24.83
C ILE A 431 15.40 -5.48 -23.56
N SER A 432 14.09 -5.53 -23.72
CA SER A 432 13.17 -5.78 -22.61
C SER A 432 13.09 -7.29 -22.36
N LYS A 433 13.42 -7.73 -21.14
CA LYS A 433 13.11 -9.09 -20.67
C LYS A 433 11.92 -8.99 -19.71
N GLU A 434 10.82 -9.64 -20.07
CA GLU A 434 9.73 -9.84 -19.12
C GLU A 434 10.20 -10.71 -17.95
N LYS A 435 10.07 -10.22 -16.75
CA LYS A 435 10.32 -10.97 -15.51
C LYS A 435 8.99 -11.12 -14.78
N LYS A 436 8.63 -12.37 -14.42
CA LYS A 436 7.48 -12.61 -13.56
C LYS A 436 7.73 -11.97 -12.20
N GLU A 437 6.79 -11.14 -11.73
CA GLU A 437 6.78 -10.68 -10.35
C GLU A 437 6.20 -11.78 -9.44
N VAL A 438 6.79 -11.92 -8.26
CA VAL A 438 6.33 -12.84 -7.21
C VAL A 438 5.47 -12.05 -6.24
N ASP A 439 4.25 -12.54 -5.99
CA ASP A 439 3.39 -11.97 -4.95
C ASP A 439 3.95 -12.27 -3.57
N SER A 440 4.69 -11.30 -3.04
CA SER A 440 5.27 -11.30 -1.69
C SER A 440 4.74 -10.15 -0.84
N SER A 441 3.64 -9.52 -1.24
CA SER A 441 3.08 -8.32 -0.60
C SER A 441 2.72 -8.51 0.89
N ARG A 442 2.44 -9.76 1.29
CA ARG A 442 2.08 -10.15 2.67
C ARG A 442 3.24 -10.76 3.46
N PHE A 443 4.46 -10.80 2.91
CA PHE A 443 5.63 -11.41 3.53
C PHE A 443 6.47 -10.35 4.25
N GLY A 444 7.12 -10.77 5.36
CA GLY A 444 7.93 -9.86 6.15
C GLY A 444 7.10 -8.93 7.06
N ARG A 445 7.77 -7.88 7.51
CA ARG A 445 7.27 -6.82 8.39
C ARG A 445 7.02 -5.54 7.63
#